data_b15503f76f5c52e055b548a1fc6be4a9
#
_entry.id   b15503f76f5c52e055b548a1fc6be4a9
#
_cell.length_a   1.000
_cell.length_b   1.000
_cell.length_c   1.000
_cell.angle_alpha   90.00
_cell.angle_beta   90.00
_cell.angle_gamma   90.00
#
_symmetry.space_group_name_H-M   'P 1'
#
loop_
_entity.id
_entity.type
_entity.pdbx_description
1 polymer ?
#
loop_
_entity_poly.entity_id
_entity_poly.type
_entity_poly.pdbx_seq_one_letter_code
_entity_poly.pdbx_strand_id
1 'polypeptide(L)'
;MTKTNHTVNFTINGEKKTFATRPDEKLLTLLRREGYRGTKYGCGQGTCGACTVLLDGRATYACLLYSMQAEGREVRTIESVGTFDKPGEFQKELVAAGAVQCGYCIPGMVMSATALMETEEVFEDEIVKEYM
;
A
#
# COMPACT_ATOMS: atom_id res chain seq x y z
N MET A 1 0.94 -29.23 15.78
CA MET A 1 0.16 -28.65 14.68
C MET A 1 1.09 -28.45 13.49
N THR A 2 0.84 -29.16 12.42
CA THR A 2 1.55 -28.96 11.14
C THR A 2 1.17 -27.57 10.61
N LYS A 3 2.15 -26.66 10.58
CA LYS A 3 2.01 -25.40 9.86
C LYS A 3 1.99 -25.76 8.37
N THR A 4 0.82 -25.89 7.80
CA THR A 4 0.68 -26.04 6.35
C THR A 4 1.12 -24.73 5.72
N ASN A 5 2.32 -24.74 5.14
CA ASN A 5 2.79 -23.61 4.35
C ASN A 5 1.99 -23.62 3.06
N HIS A 6 1.18 -22.59 2.88
CA HIS A 6 0.53 -22.29 1.61
C HIS A 6 1.42 -21.36 0.79
N THR A 7 1.18 -21.31 -0.48
CA THR A 7 1.80 -20.32 -1.37
C THR A 7 0.70 -19.42 -1.93
N VAL A 8 1.04 -18.16 -2.13
CA VAL A 8 0.20 -17.18 -2.81
C VAL A 8 0.98 -16.56 -3.96
N ASN A 9 0.34 -16.42 -5.11
CA ASN A 9 0.94 -15.88 -6.32
C ASN A 9 0.23 -14.60 -6.70
N PHE A 10 0.94 -13.49 -6.76
CA PHE A 10 0.39 -12.22 -7.22
C PHE A 10 1.46 -11.34 -7.87
N THR A 11 1.00 -10.35 -8.61
CA THR A 11 1.88 -9.34 -9.17
C THR A 11 2.13 -8.26 -8.11
N ILE A 12 3.38 -7.96 -7.82
CA ILE A 12 3.75 -6.89 -6.91
C ILE A 12 4.68 -5.91 -7.59
N ASN A 13 4.25 -4.64 -7.65
CA ASN A 13 4.98 -3.56 -8.31
C ASN A 13 5.43 -3.93 -9.73
N GLY A 14 4.54 -4.60 -10.48
CA GLY A 14 4.78 -5.03 -11.85
C GLY A 14 5.48 -6.39 -12.02
N GLU A 15 5.92 -7.03 -10.94
CA GLU A 15 6.61 -8.31 -10.98
C GLU A 15 5.73 -9.44 -10.43
N LYS A 16 5.59 -10.53 -11.18
CA LYS A 16 4.92 -11.74 -10.70
C LYS A 16 5.82 -12.47 -9.70
N LYS A 17 5.32 -12.70 -8.49
CA LYS A 17 6.04 -13.39 -7.42
C LYS A 17 5.17 -14.43 -6.73
N THR A 18 5.85 -15.43 -6.18
CA THR A 18 5.26 -16.47 -5.34
C THR A 18 5.80 -16.31 -3.94
N PHE A 19 4.92 -16.28 -2.96
CA PHE A 19 5.28 -16.13 -1.55
C PHE A 19 4.76 -17.30 -0.73
N ALA A 20 5.58 -17.78 0.20
CA ALA A 20 5.11 -18.67 1.24
C ALA A 20 4.29 -17.88 2.27
N THR A 21 3.15 -18.39 2.65
CA THR A 21 2.25 -17.73 3.58
C THR A 21 1.48 -18.71 4.44
N ARG A 22 0.85 -18.22 5.49
CA ARG A 22 -0.15 -18.98 6.27
C ARG A 22 -1.55 -18.48 5.92
N PRO A 23 -2.59 -19.32 6.08
CA PRO A 23 -3.96 -18.92 5.80
C PRO A 23 -4.44 -17.70 6.61
N ASP A 24 -3.89 -17.53 7.81
CA ASP A 24 -4.21 -16.45 8.75
C ASP A 24 -3.26 -15.24 8.65
N GLU A 25 -2.27 -15.29 7.75
CA GLU A 25 -1.30 -14.20 7.63
C GLU A 25 -1.90 -13.00 6.92
N LYS A 26 -1.77 -11.81 7.53
CA LYS A 26 -2.20 -10.56 6.92
C LYS A 26 -1.27 -10.14 5.79
N LEU A 27 -1.83 -9.54 4.74
CA LEU A 27 -1.05 -9.01 3.62
C LEU A 27 0.03 -8.03 4.09
N LEU A 28 -0.29 -7.17 5.05
CA LEU A 28 0.68 -6.25 5.66
C LEU A 28 1.91 -7.00 6.23
N THR A 29 1.67 -8.10 6.96
CA THR A 29 2.74 -8.90 7.56
C THR A 29 3.61 -9.54 6.48
N LEU A 30 2.98 -10.15 5.47
CA LEU A 30 3.67 -10.72 4.32
C LEU A 30 4.55 -9.68 3.62
N LEU A 31 3.97 -8.55 3.23
CA LEU A 31 4.68 -7.48 2.51
C LEU A 31 5.92 -7.02 3.28
N ARG A 32 5.78 -6.75 4.58
CA ARG A 32 6.90 -6.26 5.40
C ARG A 32 7.99 -7.32 5.60
N ARG A 33 7.61 -8.59 5.73
CA ARG A 33 8.55 -9.72 5.81
C ARG A 33 9.35 -9.87 4.52
N GLU A 34 8.71 -9.67 3.38
CA GLU A 34 9.32 -9.78 2.05
C GLU A 34 10.05 -8.51 1.59
N GLY A 35 10.21 -7.52 2.48
CA GLY A 35 11.04 -6.35 2.23
C GLY A 35 10.29 -5.09 1.81
N TYR A 36 8.98 -5.14 1.56
CA TYR A 36 8.13 -3.99 1.22
C TYR A 36 7.79 -3.19 2.48
N ARG A 37 8.80 -2.59 3.10
CA ARG A 37 8.71 -1.95 4.42
C ARG A 37 8.12 -0.55 4.38
N GLY A 38 7.94 0.02 3.20
CA GLY A 38 7.25 1.29 3.03
C GLY A 38 5.78 1.22 3.45
N THR A 39 5.15 0.05 3.33
CA THR A 39 3.83 -0.23 3.89
C THR A 39 3.93 -0.34 5.42
N LYS A 40 3.34 0.60 6.16
CA LYS A 40 3.57 0.76 7.61
C LYS A 40 2.52 0.06 8.46
N TYR A 41 2.95 -0.49 9.59
CA TYR A 41 2.05 -0.97 10.63
C TYR A 41 1.73 0.17 11.59
N GLY A 42 0.49 0.59 11.63
CA GLY A 42 -0.01 1.59 12.58
C GLY A 42 -1.03 0.96 13.54
N CYS A 43 -2.33 1.11 13.25
CA CYS A 43 -3.40 0.63 14.12
C CYS A 43 -3.69 -0.89 14.03
N GLY A 44 -3.44 -1.53 12.89
CA GLY A 44 -3.76 -2.94 12.64
C GLY A 44 -5.27 -3.25 12.51
N GLN A 45 -6.13 -2.23 12.48
CA GLN A 45 -7.59 -2.36 12.51
C GLN A 45 -8.33 -1.48 11.48
N GLY A 46 -7.61 -0.95 10.49
CA GLY A 46 -8.21 -0.23 9.36
C GLY A 46 -8.65 1.20 9.64
N THR A 47 -8.06 1.87 10.63
CA THR A 47 -8.44 3.25 10.98
C THR A 47 -7.41 4.31 10.60
N CYS A 48 -6.11 3.99 10.61
CA CYS A 48 -5.06 5.00 10.43
C CYS A 48 -4.58 5.19 8.98
N GLY A 49 -4.85 4.24 8.08
CA GLY A 49 -4.42 4.31 6.68
C GLY A 49 -2.93 4.14 6.40
N ALA A 50 -2.07 4.02 7.42
CA ALA A 50 -0.61 3.90 7.23
C ALA A 50 -0.17 2.66 6.43
N CYS A 51 -1.03 1.64 6.33
CA CYS A 51 -0.81 0.40 5.60
C CYS A 51 -1.45 0.37 4.21
N THR A 52 -1.89 1.51 3.68
CA THR A 52 -2.56 1.56 2.38
C THR A 52 -1.65 1.07 1.26
N VAL A 53 -2.19 0.19 0.45
CA VAL A 53 -1.63 -0.32 -0.81
C VAL A 53 -2.68 -0.20 -1.91
N LEU A 54 -2.30 -0.32 -3.18
CA LEU A 54 -3.29 -0.48 -4.24
C LEU A 54 -3.47 -1.97 -4.52
N LEU A 55 -4.69 -2.43 -4.46
CA LEU A 55 -5.10 -3.77 -4.86
C LEU A 55 -5.99 -3.64 -6.11
N ASP A 56 -5.48 -4.07 -7.25
CA ASP A 56 -6.09 -3.84 -8.57
C ASP A 56 -6.46 -2.36 -8.80
N GLY A 57 -5.54 -1.45 -8.45
CA GLY A 57 -5.69 -0.01 -8.60
C GLY A 57 -6.52 0.69 -7.51
N ARG A 58 -7.09 -0.05 -6.55
CA ARG A 58 -7.93 0.52 -5.47
C ARG A 58 -7.16 0.62 -4.16
N ALA A 59 -7.21 1.76 -3.52
CA ALA A 59 -6.66 1.96 -2.18
C ALA A 59 -7.32 0.99 -1.18
N THR A 60 -6.49 0.21 -0.51
CA THR A 60 -6.96 -0.87 0.37
C THR A 60 -6.02 -0.99 1.57
N TYR A 61 -6.56 -1.27 2.74
CA TYR A 61 -5.78 -1.43 3.97
C TYR A 61 -5.21 -2.85 4.09
N ALA A 62 -3.90 -2.98 3.91
CA ALA A 62 -3.21 -4.27 3.95
C ALA A 62 -3.31 -4.98 5.32
N CYS A 63 -3.56 -4.25 6.40
CA CYS A 63 -3.77 -4.84 7.72
C CYS A 63 -5.11 -5.59 7.88
N LEU A 64 -6.08 -5.31 7.02
CA LEU A 64 -7.38 -6.00 7.04
C LEU A 64 -7.43 -7.22 6.12
N LEU A 65 -6.63 -7.23 5.06
CA LEU A 65 -6.58 -8.32 4.10
C LEU A 65 -5.75 -9.50 4.59
N TYR A 66 -6.20 -10.70 4.30
CA TYR A 66 -5.35 -11.89 4.35
C TYR A 66 -4.50 -11.96 3.07
N SER A 67 -3.26 -12.45 3.18
CA SER A 67 -2.34 -12.58 2.04
C SER A 67 -2.93 -13.42 0.90
N MET A 68 -3.70 -14.46 1.24
CA MET A 68 -4.39 -15.31 0.26
C MET A 68 -5.41 -14.57 -0.61
N GLN A 69 -5.95 -13.44 -0.15
CA GLN A 69 -6.89 -12.61 -0.93
C GLN A 69 -6.22 -11.84 -2.07
N ALA A 70 -4.88 -11.81 -2.08
CA ALA A 70 -4.11 -11.22 -3.16
C ALA A 70 -3.83 -12.19 -4.32
N GLU A 71 -4.21 -13.48 -4.20
CA GLU A 71 -3.97 -14.49 -5.24
C GLU A 71 -4.47 -14.02 -6.61
N GLY A 72 -3.60 -14.06 -7.60
CA GLY A 72 -3.88 -13.68 -8.98
C GLY A 72 -4.10 -12.19 -9.23
N ARG A 73 -3.93 -11.33 -8.22
CA ARG A 73 -4.23 -9.90 -8.29
C ARG A 73 -2.97 -9.06 -8.42
N GLU A 74 -3.14 -7.77 -8.65
CA GLU A 74 -2.05 -6.79 -8.66
C GLU A 74 -2.01 -6.02 -7.35
N VAL A 75 -0.86 -6.06 -6.69
CA VAL A 75 -0.56 -5.26 -5.50
C VAL A 75 0.49 -4.22 -5.86
N ARG A 76 0.23 -2.96 -5.54
CA ARG A 76 1.23 -1.89 -5.65
C ARG A 76 1.47 -1.27 -4.29
N THR A 77 2.73 -1.09 -3.95
CA THR A 77 3.17 -0.46 -2.70
C THR A 77 3.88 0.85 -2.98
N ILE A 78 4.18 1.61 -1.95
CA ILE A 78 4.85 2.91 -2.07
C ILE A 78 6.19 2.81 -2.81
N GLU A 79 6.86 1.66 -2.77
CA GLU A 79 8.11 1.42 -3.46
C GLU A 79 7.98 1.53 -4.99
N SER A 80 6.75 1.44 -5.54
CA SER A 80 6.49 1.62 -6.97
C SER A 80 6.25 3.07 -7.39
N VAL A 81 6.02 3.98 -6.45
CA VAL A 81 5.63 5.38 -6.75
C VAL A 81 6.85 6.27 -6.96
N GLY A 82 7.94 5.99 -6.25
CA GLY A 82 9.16 6.77 -6.39
C GLY A 82 10.29 6.19 -5.54
N THR A 83 11.49 6.68 -5.79
CA THR A 83 12.70 6.34 -5.03
C THR A 83 13.26 7.59 -4.36
N PHE A 84 14.25 7.41 -3.49
CA PHE A 84 14.95 8.54 -2.86
C PHE A 84 15.51 9.53 -3.90
N ASP A 85 16.11 9.01 -4.98
CA ASP A 85 16.72 9.85 -6.03
C ASP A 85 15.69 10.39 -7.04
N LYS A 86 14.54 9.72 -7.17
CA LYS A 86 13.47 10.07 -8.11
C LYS A 86 12.11 9.96 -7.43
N PRO A 87 11.78 10.89 -6.50
CA PRO A 87 10.47 10.90 -5.86
C PRO A 87 9.36 11.19 -6.87
N GLY A 88 8.18 10.60 -6.65
CA GLY A 88 6.99 10.89 -7.44
C GLY A 88 6.53 12.34 -7.27
N GLU A 89 5.74 12.84 -8.22
CA GLU A 89 5.26 14.25 -8.21
C GLU A 89 4.54 14.60 -6.91
N PHE A 90 3.58 13.79 -6.49
CA PHE A 90 2.85 14.04 -5.25
C PHE A 90 3.77 14.03 -4.01
N GLN A 91 4.81 13.19 -4.01
CA GLN A 91 5.81 13.18 -2.93
C GLN A 91 6.60 14.48 -2.86
N LYS A 92 6.97 15.04 -4.01
CA LYS A 92 7.64 16.35 -4.10
C LYS A 92 6.75 17.48 -3.58
N GLU A 93 5.49 17.48 -3.98
CA GLU A 93 4.52 18.48 -3.54
C GLU A 93 4.25 18.43 -2.03
N LEU A 94 4.15 17.23 -1.44
CA LEU A 94 4.02 17.08 0.01
C LEU A 94 5.19 17.72 0.78
N VAL A 95 6.41 17.53 0.29
CA VAL A 95 7.61 18.15 0.89
C VAL A 95 7.62 19.65 0.69
N ALA A 96 7.31 20.11 -0.53
CA ALA A 96 7.26 21.55 -0.85
C ALA A 96 6.20 22.30 -0.03
N ALA A 97 5.05 21.67 0.23
CA ALA A 97 3.98 22.22 1.07
C ALA A 97 4.28 22.14 2.58
N GLY A 98 5.40 21.56 3.00
CA GLY A 98 5.73 21.37 4.42
C GLY A 98 4.80 20.38 5.14
N ALA A 99 4.14 19.49 4.40
CA ALA A 99 3.14 18.56 4.93
C ALA A 99 3.75 17.31 5.59
N VAL A 100 5.05 17.24 5.72
CA VAL A 100 5.77 16.08 6.28
C VAL A 100 6.35 16.43 7.65
N GLN A 101 5.97 15.68 8.69
CA GLN A 101 6.61 15.73 10.00
C GLN A 101 7.50 14.49 10.17
N CYS A 102 7.08 13.49 10.94
CA CYS A 102 7.88 12.26 11.11
C CYS A 102 7.87 11.33 9.88
N GLY A 103 6.94 11.51 8.94
CA GLY A 103 6.86 10.77 7.69
C GLY A 103 6.21 9.38 7.80
N TYR A 104 5.77 8.94 8.97
CA TYR A 104 5.27 7.57 9.17
C TYR A 104 3.98 7.29 8.42
N CYS A 105 3.03 8.23 8.38
CA CYS A 105 1.76 8.10 7.67
C CYS A 105 1.88 8.40 6.15
N ILE A 106 2.94 9.07 5.73
CA ILE A 106 3.09 9.58 4.36
C ILE A 106 2.99 8.48 3.29
N PRO A 107 3.60 7.30 3.42
CA PRO A 107 3.43 6.25 2.42
C PRO A 107 1.97 5.87 2.16
N GLY A 108 1.17 5.76 3.22
CA GLY A 108 -0.27 5.48 3.10
C GLY A 108 -1.02 6.61 2.39
N MET A 109 -0.74 7.85 2.74
CA MET A 109 -1.34 9.04 2.10
C MET A 109 -0.97 9.10 0.62
N VAL A 110 0.29 8.86 0.27
CA VAL A 110 0.73 8.83 -1.13
C VAL A 110 0.00 7.73 -1.92
N MET A 111 -0.20 6.55 -1.34
CA MET A 111 -0.93 5.47 -2.02
C MET A 111 -2.41 5.83 -2.22
N SER A 112 -3.07 6.45 -1.23
CA SER A 112 -4.44 6.96 -1.38
C SER A 112 -4.53 8.02 -2.47
N ALA A 113 -3.62 9.00 -2.47
CA ALA A 113 -3.56 10.03 -3.50
C ALA A 113 -3.28 9.45 -4.88
N THR A 114 -2.40 8.44 -4.98
CA THR A 114 -2.11 7.75 -6.25
C THR A 114 -3.37 7.10 -6.82
N ALA A 115 -4.16 6.41 -5.97
CA ALA A 115 -5.44 5.82 -6.39
C ALA A 115 -6.39 6.89 -6.92
N LEU A 116 -6.52 8.01 -6.22
CA LEU A 116 -7.37 9.12 -6.63
C LEU A 116 -6.92 9.70 -7.97
N MET A 117 -5.63 10.00 -8.12
CA MET A 117 -5.06 10.59 -9.32
C MET A 117 -5.16 9.70 -10.56
N GLU A 118 -5.24 8.38 -10.38
CA GLU A 118 -5.41 7.42 -11.48
C GLU A 118 -6.86 7.20 -11.88
N THR A 119 -7.83 7.58 -11.02
CA THR A 119 -9.26 7.31 -11.25
C THR A 119 -10.09 8.56 -11.57
N GLU A 120 -9.65 9.73 -11.11
CA GLU A 120 -10.39 10.98 -11.23
C GLU A 120 -9.65 12.02 -12.10
N GLU A 121 -10.39 12.67 -12.98
CA GLU A 121 -9.86 13.77 -13.81
C GLU A 121 -10.01 15.15 -13.13
N VAL A 122 -10.92 15.27 -12.17
CA VAL A 122 -11.21 16.50 -11.45
C VAL A 122 -11.13 16.28 -9.95
N PHE A 123 -10.32 17.09 -9.28
CA PHE A 123 -10.10 17.01 -7.83
C PHE A 123 -10.85 18.12 -7.12
N GLU A 124 -12.08 17.87 -6.72
CA GLU A 124 -12.80 18.75 -5.80
C GLU A 124 -12.37 18.46 -4.36
N ASP A 125 -12.32 19.48 -3.53
CA ASP A 125 -11.88 19.38 -2.13
C ASP A 125 -12.62 18.30 -1.33
N GLU A 126 -13.89 18.08 -1.64
CA GLU A 126 -14.72 17.05 -0.98
C GLU A 126 -14.28 15.64 -1.34
N ILE A 127 -13.97 15.40 -2.63
CA ILE A 127 -13.45 14.11 -3.11
C ILE A 127 -12.08 13.83 -2.48
N VAL A 128 -11.20 14.84 -2.46
CA VAL A 128 -9.87 14.69 -1.82
C VAL A 128 -10.00 14.32 -0.35
N LYS A 129 -10.90 14.96 0.40
CA LYS A 129 -11.13 14.67 1.82
C LYS A 129 -11.67 13.26 2.08
N GLU A 130 -12.44 12.70 1.15
CA GLU A 130 -12.96 11.33 1.25
C GLU A 130 -11.86 10.29 1.07
N TYR A 131 -10.86 10.56 0.23
CA TYR A 131 -9.75 9.64 -0.05
C TYR A 131 -8.58 9.75 0.94
N MET A 132 -8.42 10.87 1.61
CA MET A 132 -7.29 11.16 2.51
C MET A 132 -7.62 10.93 3.98
#